data_ac29e0343316a7de798195c819e89cde
#
_entry.id   ac29e0343316a7de798195c819e89cde
#
_cell.length_a   1.000
_cell.length_b   1.000
_cell.length_c   1.000
_cell.angle_alpha   90.00
_cell.angle_beta   90.00
_cell.angle_gamma   90.00
#
_symmetry.space_group_name_H-M   'P 1'
#
loop_
_entity.id
_entity.type
_entity.pdbx_description
1 polymer ?
#
loop_
_entity_poly.entity_id
_entity_poly.type
_entity_poly.pdbx_seq_one_letter_code
_entity_poly.pdbx_strand_id
1 'polypeptide(L)'
;MLSVPPRFLVFDLDGTLIDSSLDLCNSINAALTHVGKPSLPNPLIASYIGDGAAMLVRRALGDPNDLDALHPTDCDELFRRTFDYFLTYYRAHKLDNTRCYDGVLQALTEIRARHPHLPMAVLTNKPVNPSRDICRALGLEPFFFQNYGGNSFDTKKPDPTGLQTLIAEAAMLIGTPLTPQATVMIGDSDVDALTAQRSGTQFLGCTFGLAPAALAAARPEHTVDSPSDWPVTLGL
;
A
#
# COMPACT_ATOMS: atom_id res chain seq x y z
N MET A 1 6.50 22.75 -1.43
CA MET A 1 5.24 22.74 -0.66
C MET A 1 4.12 22.33 -1.59
N LEU A 2 3.14 21.60 -1.10
CA LEU A 2 1.95 21.21 -1.87
C LEU A 2 1.23 22.42 -2.46
N SER A 3 0.59 22.24 -3.61
CA SER A 3 -0.10 23.35 -4.32
C SER A 3 -1.38 23.81 -3.60
N VAL A 4 -2.03 22.90 -2.87
CA VAL A 4 -3.24 23.15 -2.09
C VAL A 4 -3.07 22.54 -0.70
N PRO A 5 -3.43 23.26 0.39
CA PRO A 5 -3.40 22.69 1.74
C PRO A 5 -4.27 21.42 1.82
N PRO A 6 -3.74 20.32 2.40
CA PRO A 6 -4.48 19.07 2.47
C PRO A 6 -5.66 19.16 3.45
N ARG A 7 -6.78 18.57 3.05
CA ARG A 7 -7.98 18.39 3.88
C ARG A 7 -8.31 16.91 4.06
N PHE A 8 -7.55 16.02 3.41
CA PHE A 8 -7.66 14.58 3.53
C PHE A 8 -6.34 13.92 3.14
N LEU A 9 -5.90 12.94 3.93
CA LEU A 9 -4.69 12.15 3.66
C LEU A 9 -5.05 10.69 3.43
N VAL A 10 -4.51 10.11 2.38
CA VAL A 10 -4.66 8.68 2.06
C VAL A 10 -3.27 8.06 1.97
N PHE A 11 -3.04 7.02 2.74
CA PHE A 11 -1.75 6.34 2.82
C PHE A 11 -1.83 4.97 2.15
N ASP A 12 -0.80 4.62 1.40
CA ASP A 12 -0.53 3.20 1.15
C ASP A 12 -0.05 2.52 2.44
N LEU A 13 0.06 1.20 2.41
CA LEU A 13 0.44 0.42 3.57
C LEU A 13 1.87 -0.13 3.43
N ASP A 14 2.08 -1.11 2.54
CA ASP A 14 3.37 -1.78 2.36
C ASP A 14 4.37 -0.84 1.66
N GLY A 15 5.48 -0.51 2.28
CA GLY A 15 6.46 0.44 1.76
C GLY A 15 6.21 1.90 2.17
N THR A 16 5.08 2.20 2.78
CA THR A 16 4.72 3.55 3.22
C THR A 16 4.55 3.63 4.74
N LEU A 17 3.58 2.92 5.29
CA LEU A 17 3.35 2.86 6.74
C LEU A 17 4.18 1.76 7.39
N ILE A 18 4.38 0.64 6.70
CA ILE A 18 5.02 -0.56 7.24
C ILE A 18 6.09 -1.13 6.29
N ASP A 19 7.13 -1.71 6.89
CA ASP A 19 8.02 -2.64 6.23
C ASP A 19 7.54 -4.07 6.47
N SER A 20 6.93 -4.67 5.47
CA SER A 20 6.45 -6.05 5.47
C SER A 20 7.28 -6.97 4.57
N SER A 21 8.38 -6.45 4.03
CA SER A 21 9.16 -7.12 2.98
C SER A 21 9.66 -8.50 3.40
N LEU A 22 10.18 -8.64 4.63
CA LEU A 22 10.76 -9.90 5.09
C LEU A 22 9.70 -10.99 5.25
N ASP A 23 8.52 -10.67 5.79
CA ASP A 23 7.44 -11.65 5.96
C ASP A 23 6.85 -12.07 4.61
N LEU A 24 6.76 -11.16 3.64
CA LEU A 24 6.37 -11.48 2.27
C LEU A 24 7.42 -12.37 1.59
N CYS A 25 8.72 -12.05 1.72
CA CYS A 25 9.81 -12.86 1.17
C CYS A 25 9.80 -14.29 1.76
N ASN A 26 9.67 -14.41 3.08
CA ASN A 26 9.61 -15.70 3.75
C ASN A 26 8.39 -16.51 3.27
N SER A 27 7.25 -15.86 3.11
CA SER A 27 6.01 -16.52 2.66
C SER A 27 6.08 -17.00 1.21
N ILE A 28 6.70 -16.22 0.32
CA ILE A 28 6.98 -16.64 -1.06
C ILE A 28 7.92 -17.83 -1.08
N ASN A 29 9.03 -17.77 -0.36
CA ASN A 29 9.99 -18.85 -0.34
C ASN A 29 9.43 -20.15 0.28
N ALA A 30 8.60 -20.05 1.31
CA ALA A 30 7.86 -21.18 1.85
C ALA A 30 6.90 -21.79 0.80
N ALA A 31 6.19 -20.94 0.05
CA ALA A 31 5.27 -21.41 -0.99
C ALA A 31 5.99 -22.05 -2.18
N LEU A 32 7.13 -21.49 -2.62
CA LEU A 32 7.97 -22.07 -3.67
C LEU A 32 8.50 -23.45 -3.24
N THR A 33 9.00 -23.55 -2.01
CA THR A 33 9.50 -24.83 -1.45
C THR A 33 8.38 -25.87 -1.40
N HIS A 34 7.15 -25.48 -1.00
CA HIS A 34 6.00 -26.38 -0.96
C HIS A 34 5.65 -27.01 -2.32
N VAL A 35 5.89 -26.29 -3.42
CA VAL A 35 5.64 -26.79 -4.78
C VAL A 35 6.89 -27.33 -5.46
N GLY A 36 8.00 -27.54 -4.73
CA GLY A 36 9.24 -28.10 -5.24
C GLY A 36 10.07 -27.15 -6.11
N LYS A 37 9.85 -25.83 -5.99
CA LYS A 37 10.63 -24.81 -6.67
C LYS A 37 11.76 -24.30 -5.78
N PRO A 38 12.91 -23.84 -6.36
CA PRO A 38 13.99 -23.24 -5.59
C PRO A 38 13.53 -21.90 -4.96
N SER A 39 14.12 -21.57 -3.81
CA SER A 39 13.94 -20.25 -3.19
C SER A 39 14.58 -19.16 -4.04
N LEU A 40 13.97 -17.97 -3.97
CA LEU A 40 14.46 -16.76 -4.63
C LEU A 40 15.16 -15.83 -3.63
N PRO A 41 16.13 -15.01 -4.08
CA PRO A 41 16.73 -13.98 -3.24
C PRO A 41 15.69 -12.95 -2.75
N ASN A 42 15.78 -12.56 -1.47
CA ASN A 42 14.85 -11.57 -0.89
C ASN A 42 14.80 -10.25 -1.66
N PRO A 43 15.92 -9.67 -2.16
CA PRO A 43 15.84 -8.44 -2.96
C PRO A 43 15.02 -8.58 -4.25
N LEU A 44 15.05 -9.77 -4.88
CA LEU A 44 14.26 -10.06 -6.07
C LEU A 44 12.76 -10.14 -5.72
N ILE A 45 12.40 -10.86 -4.64
CA ILE A 45 11.00 -10.94 -4.20
C ILE A 45 10.49 -9.56 -3.78
N ALA A 46 11.30 -8.78 -3.07
CA ALA A 46 10.94 -7.43 -2.65
C ALA A 46 10.60 -6.52 -3.83
N SER A 47 11.29 -6.64 -4.97
CA SER A 47 11.00 -5.89 -6.19
C SER A 47 9.66 -6.26 -6.85
N TYR A 48 9.01 -7.33 -6.42
CA TYR A 48 7.71 -7.77 -6.92
C TYR A 48 6.53 -7.25 -6.08
N ILE A 49 6.81 -6.62 -4.92
CA ILE A 49 5.79 -6.10 -4.01
C ILE A 49 5.16 -4.81 -4.60
N GLY A 50 3.86 -4.61 -4.37
CA GLY A 50 3.12 -3.40 -4.78
C GLY A 50 1.84 -3.71 -5.57
N ASP A 51 1.85 -4.74 -6.41
CA ASP A 51 0.70 -5.10 -7.27
C ASP A 51 -0.26 -6.12 -6.65
N GLY A 52 -0.07 -6.46 -5.37
CA GLY A 52 -0.89 -7.39 -4.61
C GLY A 52 -0.42 -8.85 -4.69
N ALA A 53 -1.01 -9.66 -3.81
CA ALA A 53 -0.54 -11.03 -3.52
C ALA A 53 -0.49 -11.96 -4.74
N ALA A 54 -1.49 -11.88 -5.64
CA ALA A 54 -1.54 -12.74 -6.82
C ALA A 54 -0.38 -12.46 -7.79
N MET A 55 -0.08 -11.17 -8.04
CA MET A 55 1.03 -10.77 -8.89
C MET A 55 2.38 -11.12 -8.27
N LEU A 56 2.52 -10.97 -6.96
CA LEU A 56 3.71 -11.36 -6.23
C LEU A 56 4.03 -12.86 -6.44
N VAL A 57 3.02 -13.72 -6.31
CA VAL A 57 3.18 -15.18 -6.52
C VAL A 57 3.45 -15.51 -7.99
N ARG A 58 2.78 -14.87 -8.96
CA ARG A 58 3.03 -15.10 -10.38
C ARG A 58 4.47 -14.76 -10.77
N ARG A 59 4.93 -13.58 -10.39
CA ARG A 59 6.33 -13.14 -10.64
C ARG A 59 7.34 -14.11 -10.00
N ALA A 60 7.06 -14.61 -8.80
CA ALA A 60 7.91 -15.59 -8.13
C ALA A 60 7.94 -16.94 -8.83
N LEU A 61 6.88 -17.31 -9.55
CA LEU A 61 6.83 -18.53 -10.38
C LEU A 61 7.53 -18.37 -11.74
N GLY A 62 7.97 -17.16 -12.09
CA GLY A 62 8.70 -16.88 -13.32
C GLY A 62 7.81 -16.35 -14.46
N ASP A 63 6.63 -15.83 -14.15
CA ASP A 63 5.76 -15.15 -15.10
C ASP A 63 5.72 -13.63 -14.83
N PRO A 64 6.76 -12.89 -15.29
CA PRO A 64 6.86 -11.45 -15.00
C PRO A 64 5.90 -10.59 -15.83
N ASN A 65 5.29 -11.16 -16.90
CA ASN A 65 4.54 -10.40 -17.90
C ASN A 65 3.03 -10.60 -17.83
N ASP A 66 2.51 -11.39 -16.91
CA ASP A 66 1.07 -11.58 -16.75
C ASP A 66 0.42 -10.36 -16.05
N LEU A 67 0.64 -9.17 -16.66
CA LEU A 67 -0.01 -7.92 -16.25
C LEU A 67 -1.52 -7.93 -16.53
N ASP A 68 -1.96 -8.80 -17.47
CA ASP A 68 -3.35 -8.95 -17.87
C ASP A 68 -4.11 -10.00 -17.04
N ALA A 69 -3.43 -10.70 -16.14
CA ALA A 69 -4.06 -11.70 -15.26
C ALA A 69 -4.90 -11.06 -14.14
N LEU A 70 -5.75 -10.12 -14.50
CA LEU A 70 -6.91 -9.75 -13.69
C LEU A 70 -7.94 -10.90 -13.61
N HIS A 71 -7.82 -11.87 -14.48
CA HIS A 71 -8.55 -13.12 -14.44
C HIS A 71 -7.53 -14.26 -14.41
N PRO A 72 -7.35 -14.97 -13.27
CA PRO A 72 -6.69 -16.25 -13.30
C PRO A 72 -7.47 -17.10 -14.30
N THR A 73 -6.86 -17.46 -15.42
CA THR A 73 -7.36 -18.61 -16.14
C THR A 73 -7.24 -19.76 -15.15
N ASP A 74 -8.35 -20.41 -14.83
CA ASP A 74 -8.48 -21.50 -13.84
C ASP A 74 -7.60 -22.74 -14.16
N CYS A 75 -6.69 -22.60 -15.09
CA CYS A 75 -5.91 -23.69 -15.68
C CYS A 75 -4.48 -23.81 -15.13
N ASP A 76 -3.99 -22.87 -14.29
CA ASP A 76 -2.66 -23.05 -13.73
C ASP A 76 -2.73 -23.65 -12.31
N GLU A 77 -2.79 -24.95 -12.25
CA GLU A 77 -2.78 -25.72 -11.01
C GLU A 77 -1.55 -25.40 -10.13
N LEU A 78 -0.40 -25.10 -10.76
CA LEU A 78 0.80 -24.71 -10.05
C LEU A 78 0.61 -23.35 -9.35
N PHE A 79 0.07 -22.35 -10.06
CA PHE A 79 -0.25 -21.05 -9.47
C PHE A 79 -1.24 -21.21 -8.32
N ARG A 80 -2.35 -21.90 -8.53
CA ARG A 80 -3.39 -22.09 -7.50
C ARG A 80 -2.80 -22.71 -6.22
N ARG A 81 -2.05 -23.81 -6.35
CA ARG A 81 -1.42 -24.47 -5.22
C ARG A 81 -0.41 -23.57 -4.49
N THR A 82 0.40 -22.84 -5.23
CA THR A 82 1.39 -21.91 -4.67
C THR A 82 0.70 -20.76 -3.95
N PHE A 83 -0.34 -20.19 -4.57
CA PHE A 83 -1.09 -19.06 -4.02
C PHE A 83 -1.87 -19.44 -2.75
N ASP A 84 -2.55 -20.58 -2.74
CA ASP A 84 -3.28 -21.09 -1.57
C ASP A 84 -2.34 -21.31 -0.38
N TYR A 85 -1.16 -21.91 -0.64
CA TYR A 85 -0.16 -22.11 0.40
C TYR A 85 0.44 -20.78 0.88
N PHE A 86 0.77 -19.87 -0.04
CA PHE A 86 1.22 -18.53 0.28
C PHE A 86 0.23 -17.81 1.22
N LEU A 87 -1.04 -17.79 0.87
CA LEU A 87 -2.07 -17.13 1.68
C LEU A 87 -2.18 -17.75 3.09
N THR A 88 -2.09 -19.08 3.17
CA THR A 88 -2.16 -19.82 4.44
C THR A 88 -0.93 -19.51 5.31
N TYR A 89 0.26 -19.57 4.73
CA TYR A 89 1.50 -19.27 5.44
C TYR A 89 1.56 -17.80 5.87
N TYR A 90 1.31 -16.87 4.94
CA TYR A 90 1.33 -15.44 5.23
C TYR A 90 0.32 -15.04 6.32
N ARG A 91 -0.86 -15.66 6.35
CA ARG A 91 -1.85 -15.40 7.41
C ARG A 91 -1.29 -15.69 8.80
N ALA A 92 -0.51 -16.75 8.97
CA ALA A 92 0.10 -17.13 10.23
C ALA A 92 1.34 -16.29 10.59
N HIS A 93 2.11 -15.82 9.57
CA HIS A 93 3.45 -15.25 9.73
C HIS A 93 3.56 -13.76 9.35
N LYS A 94 2.45 -13.09 9.04
CA LYS A 94 2.42 -11.69 8.55
C LYS A 94 2.88 -10.63 9.56
N LEU A 95 3.18 -11.02 10.79
CA LEU A 95 3.60 -10.15 11.89
C LEU A 95 4.87 -10.65 12.58
N ASP A 96 5.58 -11.60 11.98
CA ASP A 96 6.82 -12.12 12.57
C ASP A 96 7.94 -11.06 12.52
N ASN A 97 8.00 -10.28 11.44
CA ASN A 97 9.00 -9.24 11.20
C ASN A 97 8.39 -7.90 10.76
N THR A 98 7.12 -7.89 10.36
CA THR A 98 6.44 -6.67 9.89
C THR A 98 6.35 -5.63 11.01
N ARG A 99 6.78 -4.40 10.71
CA ARG A 99 6.80 -3.28 11.66
C ARG A 99 6.48 -1.97 10.94
N CYS A 100 6.08 -0.95 11.70
CA CYS A 100 6.05 0.42 11.16
C CYS A 100 7.46 0.87 10.79
N TYR A 101 7.56 1.68 9.72
CA TYR A 101 8.79 2.45 9.52
C TYR A 101 9.03 3.40 10.69
N ASP A 102 10.30 3.66 10.99
CA ASP A 102 10.69 4.58 12.06
C ASP A 102 10.08 5.97 11.79
N GLY A 103 9.46 6.55 12.82
CA GLY A 103 8.79 7.85 12.74
C GLY A 103 7.31 7.83 12.34
N VAL A 104 6.77 6.74 11.79
CA VAL A 104 5.36 6.66 11.33
C VAL A 104 4.37 6.99 12.45
N LEU A 105 4.43 6.26 13.56
CA LEU A 105 3.50 6.47 14.68
C LEU A 105 3.65 7.88 15.30
N GLN A 106 4.88 8.39 15.34
CA GLN A 106 5.15 9.74 15.83
C GLN A 106 4.53 10.79 14.91
N ALA A 107 4.76 10.69 13.60
CA ALA A 107 4.22 11.64 12.61
C ALA A 107 2.68 11.62 12.59
N LEU A 108 2.05 10.43 12.60
CA LEU A 108 0.59 10.32 12.65
C LEU A 108 0.02 10.90 13.96
N THR A 109 0.70 10.70 15.09
CA THR A 109 0.30 11.28 16.39
C THR A 109 0.40 12.79 16.36
N GLU A 110 1.47 13.35 15.79
CA GLU A 110 1.67 14.79 15.65
C GLU A 110 0.61 15.42 14.74
N ILE A 111 0.36 14.82 13.57
CA ILE A 111 -0.69 15.27 12.66
C ILE A 111 -2.06 15.24 13.37
N ARG A 112 -2.39 14.15 14.07
CA ARG A 112 -3.65 14.04 14.80
C ARG A 112 -3.79 15.05 15.93
N ALA A 113 -2.71 15.34 16.65
CA ALA A 113 -2.71 16.31 17.74
C ALA A 113 -2.92 17.73 17.25
N ARG A 114 -2.29 18.12 16.14
CA ARG A 114 -2.42 19.46 15.55
C ARG A 114 -3.72 19.62 14.74
N HIS A 115 -4.17 18.55 14.09
CA HIS A 115 -5.32 18.54 13.18
C HIS A 115 -6.30 17.41 13.56
N PRO A 116 -7.02 17.51 14.71
CA PRO A 116 -7.82 16.41 15.25
C PRO A 116 -8.97 15.99 14.33
N HIS A 117 -9.43 16.86 13.44
CA HIS A 117 -10.53 16.60 12.50
C HIS A 117 -10.07 16.30 11.07
N LEU A 118 -8.76 16.24 10.80
CA LEU A 118 -8.24 15.86 9.48
C LEU A 118 -8.50 14.38 9.25
N PRO A 119 -9.35 13.99 8.28
CA PRO A 119 -9.54 12.57 7.97
C PRO A 119 -8.26 11.98 7.39
N MET A 120 -8.00 10.73 7.80
CA MET A 120 -6.93 9.91 7.26
C MET A 120 -7.49 8.51 6.95
N ALA A 121 -7.04 7.90 5.85
CA ALA A 121 -7.44 6.56 5.45
C ALA A 121 -6.27 5.76 4.86
N VAL A 122 -6.45 4.44 4.79
CA VAL A 122 -5.53 3.53 4.10
C VAL A 122 -6.16 3.05 2.79
N LEU A 123 -5.37 3.06 1.70
CA LEU A 123 -5.71 2.48 0.41
C LEU A 123 -4.54 1.64 -0.10
N THR A 124 -4.68 0.33 -0.09
CA THR A 124 -3.59 -0.60 -0.43
C THR A 124 -4.02 -1.70 -1.39
N ASN A 125 -3.07 -2.24 -2.19
CA ASN A 125 -3.30 -3.44 -3.00
C ASN A 125 -3.19 -4.75 -2.19
N LYS A 126 -2.78 -4.67 -0.93
CA LYS A 126 -2.86 -5.79 0.00
C LYS A 126 -4.33 -6.16 0.26
N PRO A 127 -4.70 -7.45 0.37
CA PRO A 127 -6.07 -7.83 0.75
C PRO A 127 -6.51 -7.18 2.07
N VAL A 128 -7.80 -6.79 2.15
CA VAL A 128 -8.32 -5.96 3.25
C VAL A 128 -8.17 -6.58 4.64
N ASN A 129 -8.40 -7.91 4.77
CA ASN A 129 -8.32 -8.56 6.08
C ASN A 129 -6.90 -8.52 6.66
N PRO A 130 -5.83 -8.99 5.98
CA PRO A 130 -4.47 -8.84 6.49
C PRO A 130 -4.06 -7.37 6.67
N SER A 131 -4.53 -6.44 5.84
CA SER A 131 -4.27 -5.00 6.02
C SER A 131 -4.81 -4.50 7.37
N ARG A 132 -6.07 -4.78 7.67
CA ARG A 132 -6.71 -4.39 8.95
C ARG A 132 -6.09 -5.06 10.16
N ASP A 133 -5.79 -6.36 10.06
CA ASP A 133 -5.12 -7.10 11.14
C ASP A 133 -3.76 -6.48 11.49
N ILE A 134 -2.95 -6.15 10.48
CA ILE A 134 -1.64 -5.53 10.66
C ILE A 134 -1.78 -4.12 11.24
N CYS A 135 -2.68 -3.29 10.70
CA CYS A 135 -2.93 -1.96 11.24
C CYS A 135 -3.34 -2.00 12.72
N ARG A 136 -4.18 -2.95 13.11
CA ARG A 136 -4.58 -3.15 14.51
C ARG A 136 -3.42 -3.58 15.38
N ALA A 137 -2.66 -4.58 14.96
CA ALA A 137 -1.54 -5.12 15.72
C ALA A 137 -0.42 -4.11 15.93
N LEU A 138 -0.20 -3.22 14.96
CA LEU A 138 0.84 -2.18 15.02
C LEU A 138 0.34 -0.83 15.59
N GLY A 139 -0.91 -0.75 16.07
CA GLY A 139 -1.46 0.47 16.67
C GLY A 139 -1.80 1.57 15.67
N LEU A 140 -1.92 1.24 14.38
CA LEU A 140 -2.26 2.20 13.31
C LEU A 140 -3.78 2.44 13.17
N GLU A 141 -4.61 1.45 13.56
CA GLU A 141 -6.07 1.49 13.39
C GLU A 141 -6.74 2.80 13.90
N PRO A 142 -6.37 3.37 15.08
CA PRO A 142 -7.02 4.57 15.59
C PRO A 142 -6.83 5.84 14.77
N PHE A 143 -5.86 5.87 13.87
CA PHE A 143 -5.60 7.04 13.03
C PHE A 143 -6.51 7.11 11.81
N PHE A 144 -7.05 5.98 11.34
CA PHE A 144 -7.72 5.86 10.08
C PHE A 144 -9.21 5.61 10.23
N PHE A 145 -10.06 6.44 9.59
CA PHE A 145 -11.49 6.19 9.60
C PHE A 145 -11.89 5.04 8.66
N GLN A 146 -11.03 4.71 7.67
CA GLN A 146 -11.27 3.66 6.70
C GLN A 146 -9.96 2.99 6.26
N ASN A 147 -10.04 1.71 5.94
CA ASN A 147 -8.95 0.91 5.37
C ASN A 147 -9.52 0.03 4.26
N TYR A 148 -9.20 0.38 3.00
CA TYR A 148 -9.55 -0.39 1.81
C TYR A 148 -8.34 -1.15 1.28
N GLY A 149 -8.53 -2.46 1.06
CA GLY A 149 -7.55 -3.35 0.48
C GLY A 149 -7.86 -3.67 -0.98
N GLY A 150 -6.96 -4.37 -1.65
CA GLY A 150 -7.03 -4.70 -3.06
C GLY A 150 -8.21 -5.57 -3.50
N ASN A 151 -9.00 -6.06 -2.57
CA ASN A 151 -10.23 -6.81 -2.80
C ASN A 151 -11.48 -6.12 -2.20
N SER A 152 -11.40 -4.83 -1.88
CA SER A 152 -12.54 -4.05 -1.39
C SER A 152 -13.47 -3.62 -2.53
N PHE A 153 -12.99 -3.60 -3.75
CA PHE A 153 -13.71 -3.24 -4.98
C PHE A 153 -13.38 -4.27 -6.07
N ASP A 154 -14.10 -4.21 -7.19
CA ASP A 154 -13.79 -5.03 -8.38
C ASP A 154 -12.45 -4.66 -9.02
N THR A 155 -11.99 -3.43 -8.77
CA THR A 155 -10.71 -2.91 -9.21
C THR A 155 -9.82 -2.55 -8.02
N LYS A 156 -8.52 -2.35 -8.26
CA LYS A 156 -7.52 -1.94 -7.26
C LYS A 156 -6.60 -0.86 -7.84
N LYS A 157 -5.73 -0.26 -7.02
CA LYS A 157 -4.72 0.68 -7.52
C LYS A 157 -3.95 0.08 -8.71
N PRO A 158 -3.72 0.80 -9.82
CA PRO A 158 -3.90 2.24 -9.99
C PRO A 158 -5.28 2.68 -10.52
N ASP A 159 -6.33 1.87 -10.43
CA ASP A 159 -7.68 2.31 -10.72
C ASP A 159 -8.14 3.34 -9.68
N PRO A 160 -8.77 4.47 -10.07
CA PRO A 160 -9.12 5.56 -9.17
C PRO A 160 -10.30 5.28 -8.24
N THR A 161 -11.08 4.22 -8.47
CA THR A 161 -12.34 3.93 -7.76
C THR A 161 -12.18 3.95 -6.24
N GLY A 162 -11.16 3.29 -5.70
CA GLY A 162 -10.93 3.25 -4.25
C GLY A 162 -10.64 4.62 -3.66
N LEU A 163 -9.80 5.43 -4.32
CA LEU A 163 -9.45 6.77 -3.87
C LEU A 163 -10.63 7.74 -3.99
N GLN A 164 -11.37 7.68 -5.08
CA GLN A 164 -12.58 8.49 -5.27
C GLN A 164 -13.68 8.17 -4.23
N THR A 165 -13.84 6.89 -3.90
CA THR A 165 -14.77 6.46 -2.83
C THR A 165 -14.35 7.04 -1.48
N LEU A 166 -13.05 6.96 -1.13
CA LEU A 166 -12.54 7.54 0.11
C LEU A 166 -12.72 9.06 0.18
N ILE A 167 -12.57 9.79 -0.94
CA ILE A 167 -12.83 11.23 -1.01
C ILE A 167 -14.29 11.53 -0.70
N ALA A 168 -15.22 10.77 -1.27
CA ALA A 168 -16.66 10.94 -1.02
C ALA A 168 -17.02 10.66 0.45
N GLU A 169 -16.48 9.58 1.03
CA GLU A 169 -16.70 9.23 2.44
C GLU A 169 -16.09 10.28 3.39
N ALA A 170 -14.88 10.78 3.11
CA ALA A 170 -14.26 11.84 3.87
C ALA A 170 -15.07 13.14 3.81
N ALA A 171 -15.61 13.50 2.64
CA ALA A 171 -16.50 14.67 2.50
C ALA A 171 -17.76 14.55 3.37
N MET A 172 -18.35 13.34 3.42
CA MET A 172 -19.50 13.09 4.32
C MET A 172 -19.08 13.18 5.80
N LEU A 173 -17.92 12.64 6.15
CA LEU A 173 -17.42 12.68 7.54
C LEU A 173 -17.18 14.10 8.05
N ILE A 174 -16.62 14.98 7.21
CA ILE A 174 -16.34 16.39 7.58
C ILE A 174 -17.53 17.34 7.34
N GLY A 175 -18.61 16.85 6.72
CA GLY A 175 -19.82 17.64 6.46
C GLY A 175 -19.64 18.76 5.42
N THR A 176 -18.58 18.72 4.61
CA THR A 176 -18.30 19.74 3.58
C THR A 176 -17.72 19.08 2.33
N PRO A 177 -17.99 19.65 1.12
CA PRO A 177 -17.39 19.13 -0.11
C PRO A 177 -15.86 19.09 -0.04
N LEU A 178 -15.30 18.02 -0.55
CA LEU A 178 -13.87 17.79 -0.65
C LEU A 178 -13.48 17.65 -2.13
N THR A 179 -12.55 18.49 -2.57
CA THR A 179 -12.05 18.39 -3.95
C THR A 179 -10.89 17.40 -4.00
N PRO A 180 -10.66 16.71 -5.14
CA PRO A 180 -9.50 15.86 -5.29
C PRO A 180 -8.17 16.57 -4.98
N GLN A 181 -8.03 17.84 -5.40
CA GLN A 181 -6.81 18.65 -5.16
C GLN A 181 -6.53 18.92 -3.68
N ALA A 182 -7.55 18.86 -2.80
CA ALA A 182 -7.38 18.96 -1.35
C ALA A 182 -7.11 17.61 -0.68
N THR A 183 -6.92 16.53 -1.48
CA THR A 183 -6.55 15.20 -1.02
C THR A 183 -5.12 14.90 -1.42
N VAL A 184 -4.34 14.28 -0.53
CA VAL A 184 -2.98 13.82 -0.82
C VAL A 184 -2.94 12.31 -0.70
N MET A 185 -2.56 11.63 -1.78
CA MET A 185 -2.13 10.24 -1.75
C MET A 185 -0.66 10.18 -1.35
N ILE A 186 -0.33 9.37 -0.36
CA ILE A 186 1.02 9.17 0.16
C ILE A 186 1.39 7.72 -0.08
N GLY A 187 2.48 7.49 -0.82
CA GLY A 187 2.87 6.16 -1.25
C GLY A 187 4.31 6.09 -1.71
N ASP A 188 4.84 4.88 -1.91
CA ASP A 188 6.24 4.64 -2.26
C ASP A 188 6.44 4.09 -3.69
N SER A 189 5.38 4.00 -4.50
CA SER A 189 5.41 3.35 -5.80
C SER A 189 4.83 4.20 -6.93
N ASP A 190 5.11 3.80 -8.16
CA ASP A 190 4.48 4.32 -9.38
C ASP A 190 2.97 4.02 -9.42
N VAL A 191 2.54 2.91 -8.83
CA VAL A 191 1.12 2.55 -8.68
C VAL A 191 0.36 3.61 -7.87
N ASP A 192 0.97 4.13 -6.79
CA ASP A 192 0.39 5.19 -5.97
C ASP A 192 0.36 6.52 -6.72
N ALA A 193 1.47 6.87 -7.37
CA ALA A 193 1.57 8.08 -8.19
C ALA A 193 0.52 8.09 -9.30
N LEU A 194 0.34 6.96 -10.01
CA LEU A 194 -0.65 6.81 -11.06
C LEU A 194 -2.09 6.83 -10.52
N THR A 195 -2.32 6.26 -9.32
CA THR A 195 -3.63 6.36 -8.63
C THR A 195 -3.98 7.82 -8.33
N ALA A 196 -3.02 8.57 -7.78
CA ALA A 196 -3.19 10.00 -7.51
C ALA A 196 -3.48 10.78 -8.80
N GLN A 197 -2.69 10.56 -9.85
CA GLN A 197 -2.86 11.21 -11.15
C GLN A 197 -4.27 10.95 -11.74
N ARG A 198 -4.70 9.70 -11.77
CA ARG A 198 -6.02 9.30 -12.31
C ARG A 198 -7.19 9.85 -11.49
N SER A 199 -6.97 10.09 -10.20
CA SER A 199 -7.96 10.65 -9.29
C SER A 199 -7.94 12.17 -9.23
N GLY A 200 -6.95 12.84 -9.84
CA GLY A 200 -6.75 14.29 -9.78
C GLY A 200 -6.31 14.80 -8.40
N THR A 201 -5.75 13.91 -7.55
CA THR A 201 -5.25 14.26 -6.22
C THR A 201 -3.77 14.67 -6.26
N GLN A 202 -3.30 15.32 -5.20
CA GLN A 202 -1.88 15.52 -5.01
C GLN A 202 -1.21 14.20 -4.61
N PHE A 203 0.09 14.08 -4.88
CA PHE A 203 0.90 12.92 -4.52
C PHE A 203 2.13 13.32 -3.72
N LEU A 204 2.44 12.57 -2.66
CA LEU A 204 3.66 12.65 -1.88
C LEU A 204 4.37 11.30 -1.89
N GLY A 205 5.53 11.23 -2.53
CA GLY A 205 6.32 10.02 -2.69
C GLY A 205 7.22 9.75 -1.47
N CYS A 206 7.24 8.51 -0.99
CA CYS A 206 8.09 8.04 0.11
C CYS A 206 9.31 7.31 -0.46
N THR A 207 10.51 7.92 -0.43
CA THR A 207 11.73 7.33 -1.03
C THR A 207 12.32 6.19 -0.20
N PHE A 208 11.94 6.10 1.07
CA PHE A 208 12.38 5.05 2.00
C PHE A 208 11.66 3.70 1.83
N GLY A 209 10.67 3.64 0.93
CA GLY A 209 9.81 2.47 0.74
C GLY A 209 10.44 1.32 -0.03
N LEU A 210 9.60 0.42 -0.52
CA LEU A 210 9.99 -0.84 -1.16
C LEU A 210 10.26 -0.70 -2.66
N ALA A 211 9.74 0.36 -3.31
CA ALA A 211 9.80 0.55 -4.75
C ALA A 211 10.51 1.85 -5.21
N PRO A 212 11.72 2.18 -4.69
CA PRO A 212 12.34 3.48 -4.94
C PRO A 212 12.66 3.73 -6.43
N ALA A 213 12.99 2.70 -7.20
CA ALA A 213 13.24 2.83 -8.63
C ALA A 213 11.96 3.14 -9.42
N ALA A 214 10.85 2.47 -9.10
CA ALA A 214 9.53 2.70 -9.72
C ALA A 214 9.00 4.10 -9.35
N LEU A 215 9.15 4.50 -8.08
CA LEU A 215 8.81 5.85 -7.62
C LEU A 215 9.60 6.91 -8.39
N ALA A 216 10.93 6.74 -8.52
CA ALA A 216 11.78 7.68 -9.25
C ALA A 216 11.40 7.79 -10.73
N ALA A 217 11.00 6.67 -11.36
CA ALA A 217 10.51 6.65 -12.75
C ALA A 217 9.19 7.40 -12.91
N ALA A 218 8.33 7.42 -11.90
CA ALA A 218 7.08 8.19 -11.88
C ALA A 218 7.30 9.70 -11.73
N ARG A 219 8.52 10.16 -11.36
CA ARG A 219 8.91 11.58 -11.23
C ARG A 219 7.95 12.39 -10.37
N PRO A 220 7.72 12.00 -9.11
CA PRO A 220 6.84 12.74 -8.22
C PRO A 220 7.36 14.18 -8.02
N GLU A 221 6.44 15.14 -7.95
CA GLU A 221 6.79 16.55 -7.69
C GLU A 221 7.30 16.76 -6.26
N HIS A 222 6.77 15.97 -5.32
CA HIS A 222 7.14 16.04 -3.90
C HIS A 222 7.51 14.66 -3.38
N THR A 223 8.63 14.60 -2.64
CA THR A 223 9.10 13.39 -1.97
C THR A 223 9.54 13.68 -0.54
N VAL A 224 9.56 12.64 0.28
CA VAL A 224 10.14 12.63 1.63
C VAL A 224 11.01 11.40 1.82
N ASP A 225 12.09 11.57 2.58
CA ASP A 225 13.04 10.50 2.89
C ASP A 225 12.76 9.84 4.25
N SER A 226 11.82 10.39 5.00
CA SER A 226 11.40 9.87 6.31
C SER A 226 9.93 10.18 6.58
N PRO A 227 9.20 9.30 7.30
CA PRO A 227 7.87 9.62 7.80
C PRO A 227 7.83 10.86 8.69
N SER A 228 8.91 11.17 9.40
CA SER A 228 9.03 12.35 10.25
C SER A 228 8.90 13.68 9.49
N ASP A 229 9.10 13.66 8.17
CA ASP A 229 9.00 14.85 7.32
C ASP A 229 7.55 15.12 6.86
N TRP A 230 6.61 14.19 7.07
CA TRP A 230 5.22 14.35 6.63
C TRP A 230 4.56 15.64 7.16
N PRO A 231 4.60 15.95 8.50
CA PRO A 231 3.91 17.14 8.99
C PRO A 231 4.39 18.42 8.31
N VAL A 232 5.71 18.59 8.19
CA VAL A 232 6.31 19.79 7.59
C VAL A 232 6.03 19.87 6.09
N THR A 233 6.21 18.75 5.36
CA THR A 233 6.03 18.72 3.90
C THR A 233 4.56 18.91 3.50
N LEU A 234 3.63 18.37 4.32
CA LEU A 234 2.19 18.55 4.15
C LEU A 234 1.70 19.94 4.58
N GLY A 235 2.51 20.72 5.32
CA GLY A 235 2.10 22.02 5.86
C GLY A 235 1.13 21.92 7.04
N LEU A 236 1.26 20.87 7.86
CA LEU A 236 0.40 20.51 8.99
C LEU A 236 1.10 20.73 10.34
#